data_ebc872259e411b369d070da747b85005
#
_entry.id   ebc872259e411b369d070da747b85005
#
_cell.length_a   1.000
_cell.length_b   1.000
_cell.length_c   1.000
_cell.angle_alpha   90.00
_cell.angle_beta   90.00
_cell.angle_gamma   90.00
#
_symmetry.space_group_name_H-M   'P 1'
#
loop_
_entity.id
_entity.type
_entity.pdbx_description
1 polymer ?
#
loop_
_entity_poly.entity_id
_entity_poly.type
_entity_poly.pdbx_seq_one_letter_code
_entity_poly.pdbx_strand_id
1 'polypeptide(L)'
;MPAAELVLLHFNDAYHISKQDVIARVLAQLRAYREKYKSYFDFGDHRLRELTAQTDFPWLLSNAFLTTSHDSSGGTHGPTDGLLAGAQKYHVVTLQGFRVGFFGLAGTDWPSNCRELPRCVIEDPIESARACTRHLRRIEGCNLVIAITHMRLAEDTELSEALGDGDAAVDPDERLDLILGGHDHDLLRRYGGDLERYSDRAKDPRVLDCRDPDAAADSSNGMIPKARGVVRIVKSGTDWEGLSCVTLQVDGRAISDSGNNGASEAVLQSVTVEQIADMSRATVEDHALLEDSKRRVTECLRGVHQQIDELGADPLVHTAVPLQGVGSIIRSQESNLGNMLADMVRAFYDVDIGLVNSGSIRCDKVIQTTLGADASSPLTVRDLIEILPFDNTIVVKRVTGDVLLRALENSFSNAHTDGRFLQYSGLRVVADWSRREGSRILEVWQCPQGTQDEKRIYPGDEHALTVAMVAFIADGFDGYVCFQNQETLVSEDAGFTDTQLLLRTLGYRYGDVNQEGDRVNNMEEGDEGVELDELRFKRARDAISGQYSDIDGLPIVAPATEGRILTRQGDTVTI
;
A
#
# COMPACT_ATOMS: atom_id res chain seq x y z
N MET A 1 -24.32 33.00 13.82
CA MET A 1 -24.60 31.80 14.64
C MET A 1 -23.50 31.65 15.67
N PRO A 2 -23.73 30.97 16.79
CA PRO A 2 -22.63 30.65 17.70
C PRO A 2 -21.59 29.81 16.99
N ALA A 3 -20.34 29.86 17.46
CA ALA A 3 -19.26 29.01 16.97
C ALA A 3 -19.72 27.53 17.04
N ALA A 4 -19.46 26.76 16.00
CA ALA A 4 -19.81 25.35 15.93
C ALA A 4 -18.57 24.47 15.99
N GLU A 5 -18.75 23.31 16.59
CA GLU A 5 -17.75 22.24 16.62
C GLU A 5 -18.20 21.12 15.68
N LEU A 6 -17.41 20.87 14.63
CA LEU A 6 -17.65 19.78 13.68
C LEU A 6 -16.60 18.69 13.93
N VAL A 7 -17.05 17.46 14.04
CA VAL A 7 -16.17 16.30 14.32
C VAL A 7 -16.16 15.37 13.12
N LEU A 8 -14.96 15.04 12.65
CA LEU A 8 -14.71 14.09 11.58
C LEU A 8 -13.89 12.91 12.14
N LEU A 9 -14.25 11.71 11.77
CA LEU A 9 -13.46 10.52 12.06
C LEU A 9 -12.80 10.04 10.78
N HIS A 10 -11.47 9.85 10.83
CA HIS A 10 -10.67 9.47 9.69
C HIS A 10 -9.83 8.23 9.98
N PHE A 11 -9.85 7.29 9.06
CA PHE A 11 -8.94 6.16 8.96
C PHE A 11 -8.66 5.92 7.47
N ASN A 12 -7.53 5.28 7.14
CA ASN A 12 -7.12 5.04 5.77
C ASN A 12 -6.46 3.65 5.60
N ASP A 13 -6.27 3.23 4.35
CA ASP A 13 -5.48 2.08 3.93
C ASP A 13 -5.81 0.78 4.69
N ALA A 14 -7.08 0.38 4.70
CA ALA A 14 -7.53 -0.82 5.40
C ALA A 14 -7.54 -2.04 4.45
N TYR A 15 -6.56 -2.94 4.59
CA TYR A 15 -6.37 -4.12 3.73
C TYR A 15 -6.82 -5.43 4.38
N HIS A 16 -6.70 -5.59 5.69
CA HIS A 16 -6.93 -6.84 6.38
C HIS A 16 -8.27 -6.94 7.09
N ILE A 17 -9.17 -7.76 6.58
CA ILE A 17 -10.46 -8.08 7.23
C ILE A 17 -10.33 -9.11 8.36
N SER A 18 -9.17 -9.75 8.51
CA SER A 18 -8.90 -10.73 9.58
C SER A 18 -8.77 -10.10 10.97
N LYS A 19 -8.48 -8.80 11.07
CA LYS A 19 -8.36 -8.06 12.33
C LYS A 19 -9.74 -7.72 12.95
N GLN A 20 -10.61 -8.72 13.17
CA GLN A 20 -12.01 -8.52 13.57
C GLN A 20 -12.19 -7.73 14.87
N ASP A 21 -11.37 -7.99 15.88
CA ASP A 21 -11.45 -7.27 17.17
C ASP A 21 -11.06 -5.79 17.01
N VAL A 22 -10.07 -5.50 16.16
CA VAL A 22 -9.65 -4.12 15.86
C VAL A 22 -10.75 -3.41 15.07
N ILE A 23 -11.30 -4.06 14.03
CA ILE A 23 -12.44 -3.54 13.26
C ILE A 23 -13.64 -3.26 14.16
N ALA A 24 -13.95 -4.16 15.09
CA ALA A 24 -15.05 -3.97 16.04
C ALA A 24 -14.83 -2.77 16.96
N ARG A 25 -13.59 -2.52 17.41
CA ARG A 25 -13.21 -1.34 18.20
C ARG A 25 -13.34 -0.06 17.38
N VAL A 26 -12.85 -0.06 16.13
CA VAL A 26 -13.03 1.06 15.19
C VAL A 26 -14.52 1.33 14.99
N LEU A 27 -15.33 0.30 14.71
CA LEU A 27 -16.78 0.46 14.54
C LEU A 27 -17.47 0.95 15.80
N ALA A 28 -17.05 0.51 16.98
CA ALA A 28 -17.61 1.01 18.24
C ALA A 28 -17.29 2.51 18.42
N GLN A 29 -16.06 2.92 18.13
CA GLN A 29 -15.67 4.33 18.14
C GLN A 29 -16.41 5.14 17.07
N LEU A 30 -16.49 4.62 15.82
CA LEU A 30 -17.24 5.27 14.74
C LEU A 30 -18.75 5.42 15.04
N ARG A 31 -19.32 4.53 15.82
CA ARG A 31 -20.74 4.59 16.23
C ARG A 31 -21.00 5.61 17.33
N ALA A 32 -20.02 5.84 18.19
CA ALA A 32 -20.08 6.92 19.16
C ALA A 32 -20.11 8.30 18.48
N TYR A 33 -19.57 8.39 17.26
CA TYR A 33 -19.51 9.59 16.41
C TYR A 33 -20.04 9.24 15.03
N ARG A 34 -21.25 9.53 14.67
CA ARG A 34 -21.86 9.12 13.39
C ARG A 34 -21.36 9.95 12.21
N GLU A 35 -20.61 9.34 11.26
CA GLU A 35 -20.74 9.32 9.78
C GLU A 35 -19.50 8.76 9.04
N LYS A 36 -19.66 8.22 7.80
CA LYS A 36 -18.73 7.29 7.13
C LYS A 36 -18.16 7.86 5.83
N TYR A 37 -16.87 7.63 5.52
CA TYR A 37 -16.33 7.73 4.16
C TYR A 37 -15.16 6.73 3.96
N LYS A 38 -15.05 6.08 2.79
CA LYS A 38 -13.99 5.11 2.41
C LYS A 38 -13.59 5.23 0.94
N SER A 39 -12.33 4.87 0.62
CA SER A 39 -11.80 4.74 -0.74
C SER A 39 -11.15 3.38 -0.94
N TYR A 40 -11.44 2.64 -2.04
CA TYR A 40 -10.82 1.36 -2.41
C TYR A 40 -10.81 1.15 -3.92
N PHE A 41 -9.63 1.19 -4.56
CA PHE A 41 -9.47 0.91 -5.99
C PHE A 41 -8.51 -0.25 -6.32
N ASP A 42 -7.84 -0.84 -5.34
CA ASP A 42 -6.70 -1.74 -5.56
C ASP A 42 -7.05 -3.06 -6.28
N PHE A 43 -8.34 -3.40 -6.42
CA PHE A 43 -8.81 -4.69 -6.98
C PHE A 43 -9.53 -4.59 -8.32
N GLY A 44 -9.28 -3.53 -9.10
CA GLY A 44 -9.82 -3.32 -10.44
C GLY A 44 -11.21 -2.65 -10.51
N ASP A 45 -11.51 -2.04 -11.68
CA ASP A 45 -12.73 -1.26 -11.93
C ASP A 45 -14.02 -2.10 -11.79
N HIS A 46 -14.03 -3.34 -12.29
CA HIS A 46 -15.21 -4.20 -12.19
C HIS A 46 -15.59 -4.46 -10.72
N ARG A 47 -14.61 -4.84 -9.90
CA ARG A 47 -14.84 -5.12 -8.48
C ARG A 47 -15.26 -3.88 -7.72
N LEU A 48 -14.67 -2.74 -8.04
CA LEU A 48 -15.07 -1.48 -7.43
C LEU A 48 -16.53 -1.11 -7.76
N ARG A 49 -16.96 -1.25 -9.02
CA ARG A 49 -18.37 -1.02 -9.41
C ARG A 49 -19.34 -1.92 -8.67
N GLU A 50 -19.00 -3.19 -8.47
CA GLU A 50 -19.81 -4.10 -7.65
C GLU A 50 -19.91 -3.62 -6.20
N LEU A 51 -18.81 -3.15 -5.61
CA LEU A 51 -18.78 -2.65 -4.24
C LEU A 51 -19.52 -1.32 -4.09
N THR A 52 -19.35 -0.38 -5.02
CA THR A 52 -20.04 0.90 -5.00
C THR A 52 -21.55 0.73 -5.10
N ALA A 53 -22.01 -0.26 -5.87
CA ALA A 53 -23.45 -0.57 -5.98
C ALA A 53 -24.05 -1.15 -4.68
N GLN A 54 -23.23 -1.67 -3.77
CA GLN A 54 -23.66 -2.25 -2.49
C GLN A 54 -23.54 -1.29 -1.31
N THR A 55 -23.04 -0.07 -1.54
CA THR A 55 -22.82 0.93 -0.49
C THR A 55 -23.81 2.09 -0.60
N ASP A 56 -24.14 2.68 0.54
CA ASP A 56 -25.06 3.81 0.67
C ASP A 56 -24.34 5.16 0.95
N PHE A 57 -23.00 5.19 0.79
CA PHE A 57 -22.19 6.37 0.97
C PHE A 57 -21.52 6.80 -0.34
N PRO A 58 -21.15 8.09 -0.51
CA PRO A 58 -20.53 8.57 -1.73
C PRO A 58 -19.09 8.05 -1.88
N TRP A 59 -18.77 7.62 -3.09
CA TRP A 59 -17.40 7.35 -3.53
C TRP A 59 -16.90 8.57 -4.29
N LEU A 60 -15.77 9.14 -3.83
CA LEU A 60 -15.27 10.40 -4.36
C LEU A 60 -13.96 10.19 -5.12
N LEU A 61 -13.92 10.66 -6.37
CA LEU A 61 -12.71 10.68 -7.18
C LEU A 61 -12.87 11.76 -8.25
N SER A 62 -12.07 12.82 -8.18
CA SER A 62 -12.29 14.03 -8.97
C SER A 62 -11.33 14.20 -10.13
N ASN A 63 -10.19 13.49 -10.11
CA ASN A 63 -9.10 13.66 -11.09
C ASN A 63 -8.79 12.43 -11.94
N ALA A 64 -9.61 11.36 -11.89
CA ALA A 64 -9.41 10.17 -12.71
C ALA A 64 -10.58 9.95 -13.68
N PHE A 65 -10.28 9.88 -14.96
CA PHE A 65 -11.26 9.82 -16.05
C PHE A 65 -11.01 8.64 -16.98
N LEU A 66 -12.08 7.96 -17.40
CA LEU A 66 -12.01 6.94 -18.43
C LEU A 66 -11.66 7.57 -19.78
N THR A 67 -10.75 6.94 -20.54
CA THR A 67 -10.44 7.34 -21.90
C THR A 67 -11.10 6.42 -22.91
N THR A 68 -11.86 6.98 -23.86
CA THR A 68 -12.40 6.21 -24.99
C THR A 68 -11.37 6.08 -26.10
N SER A 69 -11.27 4.89 -26.71
CA SER A 69 -10.21 4.43 -27.62
C SER A 69 -10.23 5.05 -29.03
N HIS A 70 -10.45 6.35 -29.21
CA HIS A 70 -10.55 6.93 -30.57
C HIS A 70 -9.88 8.30 -30.79
N ASP A 71 -8.79 8.65 -30.12
CA ASP A 71 -8.02 9.82 -30.57
C ASP A 71 -6.51 9.60 -30.51
N SER A 72 -5.95 9.26 -31.70
CA SER A 72 -4.49 9.26 -31.94
C SER A 72 -3.96 10.67 -32.26
N SER A 73 -4.74 11.71 -32.05
CA SER A 73 -4.35 13.11 -32.25
C SER A 73 -4.31 13.81 -30.89
N GLY A 74 -3.15 14.29 -30.47
CA GLY A 74 -2.88 14.96 -29.19
C GLY A 74 -3.74 16.22 -28.92
N GLY A 75 -5.05 16.04 -28.86
CA GLY A 75 -6.04 17.02 -28.44
C GLY A 75 -6.38 16.85 -26.99
N THR A 76 -6.50 17.94 -26.28
CA THR A 76 -7.00 18.05 -24.92
C THR A 76 -8.31 17.27 -24.76
N HIS A 77 -8.32 16.24 -23.89
CA HIS A 77 -9.50 15.45 -23.61
C HIS A 77 -10.60 16.35 -23.02
N GLY A 78 -11.77 16.33 -23.64
CA GLY A 78 -12.94 17.08 -23.16
C GLY A 78 -13.58 16.35 -21.96
N PRO A 79 -14.39 17.04 -21.15
CA PRO A 79 -15.02 16.51 -19.94
C PRO A 79 -16.18 15.52 -20.21
N THR A 80 -16.19 14.85 -21.34
CA THR A 80 -17.24 13.91 -21.76
C THR A 80 -17.01 12.47 -21.37
N ASP A 81 -15.78 12.14 -20.94
CA ASP A 81 -15.47 10.80 -20.45
C ASP A 81 -15.80 10.74 -18.97
N GLY A 82 -16.58 9.72 -18.55
CA GLY A 82 -17.09 9.61 -17.19
C GLY A 82 -15.95 9.41 -16.17
N LEU A 83 -16.20 9.82 -14.94
CA LEU A 83 -15.30 9.52 -13.82
C LEU A 83 -15.12 8.01 -13.68
N LEU A 84 -13.90 7.59 -13.33
CA LEU A 84 -13.57 6.19 -13.15
C LEU A 84 -14.51 5.53 -12.13
N ALA A 85 -14.91 4.28 -12.40
CA ALA A 85 -15.79 3.46 -11.56
C ALA A 85 -17.15 4.09 -11.17
N GLY A 86 -17.61 5.12 -11.87
CA GLY A 86 -18.86 5.81 -11.53
C GLY A 86 -18.80 6.62 -10.24
N ALA A 87 -17.58 6.97 -9.81
CA ALA A 87 -17.38 7.81 -8.64
C ALA A 87 -18.04 9.19 -8.80
N GLN A 88 -18.30 9.86 -7.69
CA GLN A 88 -18.78 11.24 -7.65
C GLN A 88 -17.60 12.21 -7.62
N LYS A 89 -17.74 13.33 -8.31
CA LYS A 89 -16.70 14.35 -8.33
C LYS A 89 -16.54 15.05 -6.96
N TYR A 90 -17.65 15.27 -6.28
CA TYR A 90 -17.69 15.89 -4.96
C TYR A 90 -18.98 15.50 -4.22
N HIS A 91 -19.00 15.74 -2.93
CA HIS A 91 -20.17 15.58 -2.09
C HIS A 91 -20.30 16.76 -1.11
N VAL A 92 -21.54 17.20 -0.86
CA VAL A 92 -21.81 18.32 0.05
C VAL A 92 -22.72 17.84 1.16
N VAL A 93 -22.33 18.09 2.41
CA VAL A 93 -23.14 17.83 3.59
C VAL A 93 -23.40 19.13 4.35
N THR A 94 -24.51 19.19 5.06
CA THR A 94 -24.77 20.28 5.99
C THR A 94 -24.68 19.79 7.43
N LEU A 95 -23.68 20.27 8.15
CA LEU A 95 -23.40 19.92 9.53
C LEU A 95 -23.57 21.16 10.40
N GLN A 96 -24.47 21.11 11.37
CA GLN A 96 -24.76 22.23 12.30
C GLN A 96 -25.02 23.59 11.60
N GLY A 97 -25.57 23.55 10.39
CA GLY A 97 -25.87 24.75 9.59
C GLY A 97 -24.73 25.19 8.66
N PHE A 98 -23.56 24.57 8.73
CA PHE A 98 -22.44 24.81 7.81
C PHE A 98 -22.45 23.83 6.64
N ARG A 99 -22.26 24.33 5.42
CA ARG A 99 -22.08 23.49 4.23
C ARG A 99 -20.61 23.09 4.11
N VAL A 100 -20.36 21.80 4.18
CA VAL A 100 -19.02 21.21 4.05
C VAL A 100 -18.95 20.44 2.74
N GLY A 101 -18.01 20.81 1.88
CA GLY A 101 -17.76 20.14 0.61
C GLY A 101 -16.59 19.19 0.73
N PHE A 102 -16.76 17.99 0.18
CA PHE A 102 -15.72 16.97 0.08
C PHE A 102 -15.46 16.62 -1.38
N PHE A 103 -14.21 16.38 -1.74
CA PHE A 103 -13.82 15.83 -3.04
C PHE A 103 -12.66 14.85 -2.88
N GLY A 104 -12.48 13.95 -3.84
CA GLY A 104 -11.47 12.89 -3.80
C GLY A 104 -10.36 13.10 -4.81
N LEU A 105 -9.11 12.80 -4.46
CA LEU A 105 -7.96 12.83 -5.37
C LEU A 105 -7.15 11.54 -5.28
N ALA A 106 -6.75 11.03 -6.44
CA ALA A 106 -5.74 9.99 -6.59
C ALA A 106 -4.39 10.62 -6.91
N GLY A 107 -3.31 10.03 -6.36
CA GLY A 107 -1.94 10.41 -6.68
C GLY A 107 -1.54 10.03 -8.11
N THR A 108 -0.49 10.64 -8.60
CA THR A 108 -0.01 10.42 -9.98
C THR A 108 0.59 9.03 -10.17
N ASP A 109 1.06 8.38 -9.09
CA ASP A 109 1.57 7.02 -9.09
C ASP A 109 0.48 5.95 -8.88
N TRP A 110 -0.76 6.36 -8.57
CA TRP A 110 -1.85 5.45 -8.25
C TRP A 110 -2.18 4.41 -9.34
N PRO A 111 -2.14 4.71 -10.66
CA PRO A 111 -2.42 3.71 -11.69
C PRO A 111 -1.53 2.48 -11.59
N SER A 112 -0.32 2.65 -11.09
CA SER A 112 0.67 1.59 -10.92
C SER A 112 0.40 0.67 -9.72
N ASN A 113 -0.42 1.13 -8.79
CA ASN A 113 -0.79 0.38 -7.59
C ASN A 113 -2.10 -0.40 -7.79
N CYS A 114 -2.72 -0.30 -8.97
CA CYS A 114 -4.00 -0.92 -9.28
C CYS A 114 -3.84 -2.11 -10.23
N ARG A 115 -4.49 -3.20 -9.90
CA ARG A 115 -4.49 -4.43 -10.67
C ARG A 115 -5.30 -4.23 -11.94
N GLU A 116 -5.63 -4.14 -12.81
CA GLU A 116 -6.57 -4.03 -13.94
C GLU A 116 -7.30 -2.68 -13.98
N LEU A 117 -6.57 -1.62 -14.22
CA LEU A 117 -7.20 -0.36 -14.53
C LEU A 117 -7.68 -0.33 -15.99
N PRO A 118 -8.90 0.12 -16.24
CA PRO A 118 -9.31 0.50 -17.59
C PRO A 118 -8.43 1.66 -18.06
N ARG A 119 -8.36 1.86 -19.36
CA ARG A 119 -7.63 3.03 -19.89
C ARG A 119 -8.20 4.31 -19.28
N CYS A 120 -7.41 4.95 -18.47
CA CYS A 120 -7.79 6.17 -17.76
C CYS A 120 -6.65 7.20 -17.78
N VAL A 121 -7.01 8.44 -17.48
CA VAL A 121 -6.06 9.54 -17.27
C VAL A 121 -6.26 10.05 -15.85
N ILE A 122 -5.15 10.22 -15.14
CA ILE A 122 -5.12 10.97 -13.88
C ILE A 122 -4.69 12.39 -14.21
N GLU A 123 -5.59 13.33 -13.98
CA GLU A 123 -5.28 14.75 -14.10
C GLU A 123 -4.42 15.23 -12.93
N ASP A 124 -3.68 16.31 -13.14
CA ASP A 124 -2.89 16.95 -12.09
C ASP A 124 -3.73 17.19 -10.83
N PRO A 125 -3.31 16.69 -9.66
CA PRO A 125 -4.08 16.80 -8.42
C PRO A 125 -4.30 18.24 -7.98
N ILE A 126 -3.33 19.14 -8.17
CA ILE A 126 -3.42 20.55 -7.75
C ILE A 126 -4.44 21.30 -8.62
N GLU A 127 -4.38 21.12 -9.94
CA GLU A 127 -5.33 21.77 -10.85
C GLU A 127 -6.76 21.25 -10.66
N SER A 128 -6.91 19.94 -10.45
CA SER A 128 -8.20 19.31 -10.15
C SER A 128 -8.77 19.78 -8.82
N ALA A 129 -7.93 19.88 -7.78
CA ALA A 129 -8.31 20.43 -6.48
C ALA A 129 -8.74 21.89 -6.59
N ARG A 130 -8.00 22.71 -7.33
CA ARG A 130 -8.32 24.11 -7.58
C ARG A 130 -9.70 24.28 -8.23
N ALA A 131 -9.96 23.46 -9.25
CA ALA A 131 -11.26 23.45 -9.93
C ALA A 131 -12.41 23.01 -9.02
N CYS A 132 -12.21 21.94 -8.23
CA CYS A 132 -13.21 21.44 -7.28
C CYS A 132 -13.48 22.44 -6.16
N THR A 133 -12.44 23.00 -5.55
CA THR A 133 -12.59 23.98 -4.46
C THR A 133 -13.33 25.23 -4.93
N ARG A 134 -12.95 25.76 -6.10
CA ARG A 134 -13.66 26.90 -6.69
C ARG A 134 -15.13 26.59 -6.95
N HIS A 135 -15.46 25.42 -7.47
CA HIS A 135 -16.84 24.99 -7.69
C HIS A 135 -17.61 24.89 -6.37
N LEU A 136 -17.03 24.19 -5.37
CA LEU A 136 -17.67 23.98 -4.07
C LEU A 136 -17.93 25.30 -3.34
N ARG A 137 -17.02 26.27 -3.42
CA ARG A 137 -17.19 27.56 -2.78
C ARG A 137 -18.16 28.47 -3.53
N ARG A 138 -17.99 28.63 -4.85
CA ARG A 138 -18.78 29.60 -5.66
C ARG A 138 -20.16 29.09 -6.03
N ILE A 139 -20.28 27.82 -6.39
CA ILE A 139 -21.53 27.27 -6.92
C ILE A 139 -22.32 26.57 -5.82
N GLU A 140 -21.67 25.70 -5.05
CA GLU A 140 -22.30 24.97 -3.96
C GLU A 140 -22.41 25.79 -2.67
N GLY A 141 -21.71 26.91 -2.56
CA GLY A 141 -21.75 27.79 -1.38
C GLY A 141 -21.18 27.11 -0.11
N CYS A 142 -20.18 26.26 -0.25
CA CYS A 142 -19.58 25.56 0.87
C CYS A 142 -18.77 26.51 1.76
N ASN A 143 -18.96 26.40 3.05
CA ASN A 143 -18.22 27.14 4.08
C ASN A 143 -16.85 26.54 4.32
N LEU A 144 -16.74 25.21 4.28
CA LEU A 144 -15.51 24.44 4.41
C LEU A 144 -15.36 23.52 3.20
N VAL A 145 -14.12 23.31 2.76
CA VAL A 145 -13.76 22.39 1.69
C VAL A 145 -12.64 21.47 2.16
N ILE A 146 -12.87 20.17 2.07
CA ILE A 146 -11.98 19.12 2.57
C ILE A 146 -11.65 18.17 1.41
N ALA A 147 -10.36 17.93 1.16
CA ALA A 147 -9.90 16.92 0.24
C ALA A 147 -9.73 15.58 0.96
N ILE A 148 -10.20 14.51 0.31
CA ILE A 148 -9.90 13.12 0.68
C ILE A 148 -8.92 12.62 -0.36
N THR A 149 -7.69 12.29 0.05
CA THR A 149 -6.62 11.98 -0.90
C THR A 149 -6.08 10.57 -0.70
N HIS A 150 -5.74 9.91 -1.80
CA HIS A 150 -4.91 8.73 -1.80
C HIS A 150 -3.65 9.04 -2.60
N MET A 151 -2.74 9.78 -1.98
CA MET A 151 -1.53 10.34 -2.58
C MET A 151 -0.35 10.20 -1.64
N ARG A 152 0.86 10.26 -2.17
CA ARG A 152 2.07 10.33 -1.35
C ARG A 152 2.11 11.63 -0.55
N LEU A 153 2.75 11.58 0.62
CA LEU A 153 2.89 12.75 1.48
C LEU A 153 3.51 13.95 0.75
N ALA A 154 4.43 13.72 -0.19
CA ALA A 154 5.01 14.77 -1.00
C ALA A 154 3.94 15.52 -1.83
N GLU A 155 3.06 14.79 -2.53
CA GLU A 155 1.97 15.37 -3.33
C GLU A 155 0.92 16.06 -2.43
N ASP A 156 0.57 15.46 -1.28
CA ASP A 156 -0.32 16.10 -0.30
C ASP A 156 0.28 17.38 0.26
N THR A 157 1.59 17.41 0.45
CA THR A 157 2.31 18.61 0.92
C THR A 157 2.28 19.71 -0.13
N GLU A 158 2.60 19.38 -1.40
CA GLU A 158 2.53 20.32 -2.52
C GLU A 158 1.11 20.89 -2.69
N LEU A 159 0.09 20.04 -2.58
CA LEU A 159 -1.32 20.46 -2.62
C LEU A 159 -1.66 21.41 -1.46
N SER A 160 -1.23 21.08 -0.24
CA SER A 160 -1.45 21.90 0.95
C SER A 160 -0.79 23.27 0.81
N GLU A 161 0.44 23.32 0.31
CA GLU A 161 1.19 24.57 0.08
C GLU A 161 0.56 25.42 -1.03
N ALA A 162 0.08 24.78 -2.10
CA ALA A 162 -0.55 25.47 -3.23
C ALA A 162 -1.91 26.08 -2.89
N LEU A 163 -2.72 25.44 -2.04
CA LEU A 163 -4.13 25.82 -1.80
C LEU A 163 -4.50 26.06 -0.35
N GLY A 164 -3.63 25.78 0.62
CA GLY A 164 -4.01 25.73 2.05
C GLY A 164 -3.21 26.59 3.02
N ASP A 165 -1.94 26.81 2.82
CA ASP A 165 -1.03 27.28 3.87
C ASP A 165 -0.98 28.80 4.08
N GLY A 166 -2.01 29.52 3.64
CA GLY A 166 -2.25 30.86 4.18
C GLY A 166 -1.33 31.96 3.68
N ASP A 167 -0.60 31.75 2.60
CA ASP A 167 0.02 32.86 1.90
C ASP A 167 -1.08 33.74 1.30
N ALA A 168 -0.95 35.05 1.47
CA ALA A 168 -1.92 36.05 1.03
C ALA A 168 -2.20 36.04 -0.49
N ALA A 169 -1.62 35.11 -1.21
CA ALA A 169 -1.71 34.91 -2.66
C ALA A 169 -2.76 33.89 -3.10
N VAL A 170 -3.30 33.05 -2.20
CA VAL A 170 -4.32 32.07 -2.57
C VAL A 170 -5.68 32.74 -2.67
N ASP A 171 -6.34 32.62 -3.84
CA ASP A 171 -7.71 33.08 -4.02
C ASP A 171 -8.61 32.42 -2.95
N PRO A 172 -9.38 33.21 -2.15
CA PRO A 172 -10.27 32.65 -1.14
C PRO A 172 -11.20 31.54 -1.66
N ASP A 173 -11.60 31.61 -2.93
CA ASP A 173 -12.44 30.62 -3.57
C ASP A 173 -11.67 29.33 -3.97
N GLU A 174 -10.35 29.34 -3.94
CA GLU A 174 -9.50 28.18 -4.20
C GLU A 174 -8.94 27.56 -2.90
N ARG A 175 -9.19 28.20 -1.76
CA ARG A 175 -8.62 27.78 -0.48
C ARG A 175 -9.17 26.43 -0.03
N LEU A 176 -8.28 25.48 0.20
CA LEU A 176 -8.53 24.18 0.81
C LEU A 176 -8.33 24.29 2.34
N ASP A 177 -9.26 23.76 3.12
CA ASP A 177 -9.23 23.89 4.58
C ASP A 177 -8.51 22.71 5.25
N LEU A 178 -8.65 21.49 4.73
CA LEU A 178 -8.07 20.28 5.31
C LEU A 178 -7.88 19.18 4.25
N ILE A 179 -6.84 18.39 4.43
CA ILE A 179 -6.57 17.16 3.68
C ILE A 179 -6.67 15.97 4.64
N LEU A 180 -7.50 14.99 4.31
CA LEU A 180 -7.59 13.69 4.94
C LEU A 180 -6.96 12.67 3.98
N GLY A 181 -5.71 12.28 4.25
CA GLY A 181 -4.86 11.53 3.31
C GLY A 181 -4.68 10.06 3.66
N GLY A 182 -4.31 9.27 2.66
CA GLY A 182 -3.93 7.86 2.76
C GLY A 182 -2.57 7.58 2.10
N HIS A 183 -2.35 6.36 1.63
CA HIS A 183 -1.25 5.86 0.81
C HIS A 183 0.07 5.54 1.54
N ASP A 184 0.60 6.41 2.39
CA ASP A 184 1.92 6.20 3.02
C ASP A 184 1.88 5.25 4.21
N HIS A 185 0.70 4.85 4.67
CA HIS A 185 0.49 4.00 5.84
C HIS A 185 1.00 4.59 7.16
N ASP A 186 1.36 5.87 7.15
CA ASP A 186 1.86 6.57 8.32
C ASP A 186 0.73 7.20 9.14
N LEU A 187 0.92 7.23 10.44
CA LEU A 187 0.12 8.03 11.34
C LEU A 187 0.81 9.40 11.50
N LEU A 188 0.24 10.43 10.91
CA LEU A 188 0.85 11.76 10.92
C LEU A 188 -0.18 12.89 10.86
N ARG A 189 0.27 14.07 11.24
CA ARG A 189 -0.41 15.34 11.01
C ARG A 189 0.60 16.42 10.63
N ARG A 190 0.24 17.25 9.68
CA ARG A 190 1.06 18.39 9.24
C ARG A 190 0.33 19.68 9.54
N TYR A 191 1.05 20.60 10.15
CA TYR A 191 0.68 22.00 10.31
C TYR A 191 1.25 22.81 9.13
N GLY A 192 0.94 24.08 9.02
CA GLY A 192 1.56 24.95 8.01
C GLY A 192 3.09 24.99 8.18
N GLY A 193 3.80 24.15 7.42
CA GLY A 193 5.26 24.04 7.46
C GLY A 193 5.82 22.94 8.37
N ASP A 194 5.14 22.55 9.44
CA ASP A 194 5.63 21.58 10.42
C ASP A 194 4.95 20.21 10.26
N LEU A 195 5.73 19.14 10.29
CA LEU A 195 5.26 17.75 10.19
C LEU A 195 5.49 17.02 11.52
N GLU A 196 4.43 16.44 12.07
CA GLU A 196 4.51 15.50 13.18
C GLU A 196 4.12 14.09 12.68
N ARG A 197 5.04 13.13 12.78
CA ARG A 197 4.82 11.74 12.41
C ARG A 197 4.91 10.86 13.65
N TYR A 198 3.91 10.00 13.82
CA TYR A 198 3.84 9.04 14.90
C TYR A 198 3.79 7.63 14.31
N SER A 199 4.94 7.02 14.17
CA SER A 199 5.03 5.60 13.88
C SER A 199 6.12 5.00 14.76
N ASP A 200 6.07 3.72 15.05
CA ASP A 200 7.17 2.99 15.70
C ASP A 200 8.49 3.09 14.89
N ARG A 201 8.39 3.63 13.70
CA ARG A 201 9.45 3.88 12.73
C ARG A 201 10.00 5.31 12.80
N ALA A 202 9.54 6.15 13.71
CA ALA A 202 9.88 7.58 13.84
C ALA A 202 11.32 7.87 14.25
N LYS A 203 12.23 6.92 14.09
CA LYS A 203 13.68 7.14 14.20
C LYS A 203 14.31 7.64 12.89
N ASP A 204 13.52 8.12 11.95
CA ASP A 204 14.05 8.69 10.71
C ASP A 204 14.63 10.09 10.97
N PRO A 205 15.97 10.25 10.84
CA PRO A 205 16.63 11.55 11.04
C PRO A 205 16.22 12.63 10.01
N ARG A 206 15.45 12.28 8.98
CA ARG A 206 14.94 13.22 7.97
C ARG A 206 13.61 13.86 8.38
N VAL A 207 12.95 13.34 9.39
CA VAL A 207 11.76 13.97 9.98
C VAL A 207 12.23 15.03 10.95
N LEU A 208 12.33 16.27 10.47
CA LEU A 208 12.93 17.39 11.18
C LEU A 208 12.19 17.84 12.45
N ASP A 209 11.00 17.29 12.72
CA ASP A 209 10.18 17.71 13.87
C ASP A 209 9.32 16.57 14.43
N CYS A 210 9.96 15.46 14.78
CA CYS A 210 9.33 14.50 15.68
C CYS A 210 9.45 15.06 17.10
N ARG A 211 8.36 15.54 17.68
CA ARG A 211 8.29 15.64 19.14
C ARG A 211 8.58 14.28 19.71
N ASP A 212 9.34 14.27 20.80
CA ASP A 212 9.85 13.09 21.49
C ASP A 212 8.82 11.94 21.47
N PRO A 213 9.08 10.85 20.73
CA PRO A 213 8.18 9.70 20.69
C PRO A 213 8.01 9.05 22.09
N ASP A 214 8.99 9.25 22.99
CA ASP A 214 8.90 8.76 24.37
C ASP A 214 7.90 9.58 25.21
N ALA A 215 7.63 10.83 24.87
CA ALA A 215 6.57 11.62 25.48
C ALA A 215 5.16 11.18 25.05
N ALA A 216 5.04 10.52 23.90
CA ALA A 216 3.78 9.94 23.41
C ALA A 216 3.57 8.50 23.91
N ALA A 217 4.65 7.77 24.20
CA ALA A 217 4.62 6.35 24.58
C ALA A 217 4.13 6.08 25.99
N ASP A 218 3.96 7.09 26.84
CA ASP A 218 3.44 6.93 28.20
C ASP A 218 1.89 6.88 28.27
N SER A 219 1.24 6.85 27.12
CA SER A 219 -0.19 6.58 27.08
C SER A 219 -0.43 5.07 27.05
N SER A 220 -0.77 4.48 28.19
CA SER A 220 -1.15 3.07 28.35
C SER A 220 -2.27 2.58 27.41
N ASN A 221 -2.86 3.45 26.64
CA ASN A 221 -3.99 3.25 25.72
C ASN A 221 -3.69 3.58 24.27
N GLY A 222 -2.45 3.78 23.86
CA GLY A 222 -2.10 4.08 22.46
C GLY A 222 -2.57 5.46 21.95
N MET A 223 -3.00 6.35 22.85
CA MET A 223 -3.46 7.70 22.50
C MET A 223 -2.28 8.66 22.31
N ILE A 224 -2.25 9.35 21.20
CA ILE A 224 -1.27 10.42 20.94
C ILE A 224 -1.78 11.74 21.55
N PRO A 225 -0.91 12.57 22.15
CA PRO A 225 -1.32 13.85 22.73
C PRO A 225 -2.08 14.73 21.73
N LYS A 226 -3.12 15.41 22.22
CA LYS A 226 -3.89 16.39 21.43
C LYS A 226 -3.00 17.53 20.97
N ALA A 227 -2.99 17.78 19.66
CA ALA A 227 -2.40 18.98 19.12
C ALA A 227 -3.49 19.99 18.74
N ARG A 228 -3.23 21.24 19.05
CA ARG A 228 -4.06 22.38 18.63
C ARG A 228 -3.25 23.28 17.72
N GLY A 229 -3.84 23.64 16.59
CA GLY A 229 -3.21 24.53 15.63
C GLY A 229 -3.99 24.49 14.31
N VAL A 230 -3.45 25.05 13.27
CA VAL A 230 -4.00 24.92 11.92
C VAL A 230 -3.40 23.68 11.29
N VAL A 231 -3.99 22.52 11.57
CA VAL A 231 -3.63 21.25 10.92
C VAL A 231 -4.11 21.29 9.48
N ARG A 232 -3.26 20.90 8.54
CA ARG A 232 -3.55 20.90 7.11
C ARG A 232 -3.67 19.50 6.52
N ILE A 233 -2.90 18.54 7.02
CA ILE A 233 -2.91 17.14 6.55
C ILE A 233 -3.04 16.23 7.76
N VAL A 234 -3.92 15.23 7.64
CA VAL A 234 -4.07 14.15 8.62
C VAL A 234 -4.01 12.82 7.87
N LYS A 235 -3.10 11.93 8.28
CA LYS A 235 -3.07 10.53 7.85
C LYS A 235 -3.21 9.64 9.08
N SER A 236 -3.94 8.54 8.98
CA SER A 236 -4.40 7.76 10.13
C SER A 236 -3.84 6.33 10.18
N GLY A 237 -2.69 6.11 9.56
CA GLY A 237 -2.03 4.81 9.58
C GLY A 237 -2.57 3.85 8.52
N THR A 238 -2.69 2.57 8.86
CA THR A 238 -3.13 1.52 7.95
C THR A 238 -3.84 0.41 8.72
N ASP A 239 -4.54 -0.48 8.01
CA ASP A 239 -5.09 -1.74 8.51
C ASP A 239 -5.91 -1.65 9.80
N TRP A 240 -6.71 -0.60 9.94
CA TRP A 240 -7.53 -0.32 11.11
C TRP A 240 -6.74 -0.03 12.41
N GLU A 241 -5.42 0.03 12.33
CA GLU A 241 -4.59 0.26 13.53
C GLU A 241 -4.70 1.68 14.02
N GLY A 242 -4.78 2.65 13.11
CA GLY A 242 -4.91 4.06 13.43
C GLY A 242 -6.32 4.62 13.25
N LEU A 243 -6.69 5.56 14.10
CA LEU A 243 -7.92 6.34 13.99
C LEU A 243 -7.66 7.78 14.39
N SER A 244 -8.10 8.74 13.57
CA SER A 244 -8.04 10.17 13.91
C SER A 244 -9.43 10.72 14.16
N CYS A 245 -9.60 11.42 15.27
CA CYS A 245 -10.76 12.25 15.57
C CYS A 245 -10.37 13.71 15.33
N VAL A 246 -10.90 14.30 14.27
CA VAL A 246 -10.59 15.66 13.84
C VAL A 246 -11.74 16.59 14.21
N THR A 247 -11.48 17.52 15.10
CA THR A 247 -12.48 18.50 15.56
C THR A 247 -12.18 19.86 14.94
N LEU A 248 -13.13 20.37 14.15
CA LEU A 248 -13.06 21.67 13.50
C LEU A 248 -13.87 22.69 14.30
N GLN A 249 -13.22 23.75 14.79
CA GLN A 249 -13.91 24.90 15.38
C GLN A 249 -14.15 25.94 14.30
N VAL A 250 -15.43 26.21 14.02
CA VAL A 250 -15.86 27.11 12.93
C VAL A 250 -16.56 28.32 13.53
N ASP A 251 -16.20 29.52 13.11
CA ASP A 251 -16.88 30.75 13.56
C ASP A 251 -18.18 30.97 12.78
N GLY A 252 -19.22 31.27 13.53
CA GLY A 252 -20.59 31.26 13.07
C GLY A 252 -21.05 32.53 12.37
N ARG A 253 -20.62 32.81 11.17
CA ARG A 253 -21.41 33.67 10.26
C ARG A 253 -22.11 32.80 9.23
N ALA A 254 -23.23 32.19 9.64
CA ALA A 254 -24.11 31.51 8.72
C ALA A 254 -24.64 32.46 7.65
N ILE A 255 -24.82 31.92 6.47
CA ILE A 255 -25.51 32.58 5.37
C ILE A 255 -26.87 33.06 5.87
N SER A 256 -27.05 34.37 5.99
CA SER A 256 -28.40 34.93 6.17
C SER A 256 -29.13 34.74 4.84
N ASP A 257 -30.40 34.33 4.90
CA ASP A 257 -31.35 34.15 3.77
C ASP A 257 -31.62 35.43 2.94
N SER A 258 -30.79 36.44 3.05
CA SER A 258 -30.90 37.66 2.26
C SER A 258 -30.04 37.55 1.01
N GLY A 259 -30.69 37.25 -0.10
CA GLY A 259 -30.24 37.07 -1.46
C GLY A 259 -29.26 38.10 -2.04
N ASN A 260 -28.12 38.24 -1.43
CA ASN A 260 -26.99 38.98 -1.98
C ASN A 260 -25.80 38.04 -2.04
N ASN A 261 -25.24 37.81 -3.24
CA ASN A 261 -24.12 36.92 -3.57
C ASN A 261 -22.77 37.31 -2.91
N GLY A 262 -22.75 37.51 -1.61
CA GLY A 262 -21.55 37.68 -0.82
C GLY A 262 -21.26 36.39 -0.09
N ALA A 263 -20.26 35.64 -0.51
CA ALA A 263 -19.75 34.48 0.21
C ALA A 263 -19.49 34.89 1.68
N SER A 264 -20.23 34.26 2.59
CA SER A 264 -20.01 34.43 4.02
C SER A 264 -18.74 33.68 4.36
N GLU A 265 -17.67 34.42 4.72
CA GLU A 265 -16.43 33.84 5.25
C GLU A 265 -16.73 33.11 6.57
N ALA A 266 -17.03 31.82 6.49
CA ALA A 266 -16.90 30.98 7.66
C ALA A 266 -15.41 30.76 7.86
N VAL A 267 -14.87 31.24 8.96
CA VAL A 267 -13.44 31.12 9.26
C VAL A 267 -13.24 29.89 10.13
N LEU A 268 -12.48 28.94 9.62
CA LEU A 268 -11.96 27.82 10.42
C LEU A 268 -11.01 28.41 11.48
N GLN A 269 -11.43 28.37 12.75
CA GLN A 269 -10.68 28.96 13.86
C GLN A 269 -9.55 28.06 14.34
N SER A 270 -9.81 26.76 14.45
CA SER A 270 -8.81 25.77 14.82
C SER A 270 -9.21 24.37 14.38
N VAL A 271 -8.20 23.54 14.21
CA VAL A 271 -8.32 22.09 14.01
C VAL A 271 -7.64 21.41 15.19
N THR A 272 -8.39 20.57 15.91
CA THR A 272 -7.84 19.72 16.96
C THR A 272 -7.88 18.29 16.48
N VAL A 273 -6.75 17.60 16.55
CA VAL A 273 -6.64 16.20 16.12
C VAL A 273 -6.25 15.33 17.30
N GLU A 274 -7.08 14.36 17.61
CA GLU A 274 -6.77 13.26 18.52
C GLU A 274 -6.53 12.03 17.68
N GLN A 275 -5.37 11.39 17.84
CA GLN A 275 -5.02 10.20 17.08
C GLN A 275 -4.82 9.02 18.03
N ILE A 276 -5.40 7.89 17.67
CA ILE A 276 -5.17 6.60 18.28
C ILE A 276 -4.21 5.86 17.36
N ALA A 277 -3.01 5.56 17.84
CA ALA A 277 -1.99 4.90 17.05
C ALA A 277 -2.17 3.39 16.94
N ASP A 278 -2.84 2.80 17.93
CA ASP A 278 -3.05 1.35 18.01
C ASP A 278 -4.45 1.06 18.58
N MET A 279 -5.38 0.83 17.68
CA MET A 279 -6.76 0.49 18.02
C MET A 279 -6.90 -0.84 18.77
N SER A 280 -5.91 -1.74 18.68
CA SER A 280 -5.91 -2.99 19.45
C SER A 280 -5.80 -2.74 20.95
N ARG A 281 -5.17 -1.64 21.35
CA ARG A 281 -5.00 -1.20 22.74
C ARG A 281 -6.02 -0.16 23.17
N ALA A 282 -6.80 0.38 22.25
CA ALA A 282 -7.77 1.41 22.56
C ALA A 282 -8.83 0.90 23.53
N THR A 283 -9.08 1.67 24.59
CA THR A 283 -10.14 1.38 25.54
C THR A 283 -11.47 1.87 24.98
N VAL A 284 -12.44 0.98 24.87
CA VAL A 284 -13.82 1.32 24.56
C VAL A 284 -14.62 1.30 25.88
N GLU A 285 -15.07 2.45 26.34
CA GLU A 285 -15.80 2.58 27.61
C GLU A 285 -17.16 1.88 27.57
N ASP A 286 -17.85 1.91 26.43
CA ASP A 286 -19.12 1.22 26.23
C ASP A 286 -18.89 -0.24 25.78
N HIS A 287 -18.79 -1.13 26.76
CA HIS A 287 -18.63 -2.57 26.52
C HIS A 287 -19.81 -3.18 25.74
N ALA A 288 -21.03 -2.69 25.94
CA ALA A 288 -22.21 -3.21 25.21
C ALA A 288 -22.13 -2.86 23.73
N LEU A 289 -21.70 -1.63 23.41
CA LEU A 289 -21.47 -1.18 22.05
C LEU A 289 -20.33 -1.95 21.37
N LEU A 290 -19.26 -2.25 22.10
CA LEU A 290 -18.15 -3.07 21.58
C LEU A 290 -18.60 -4.50 21.26
N GLU A 291 -19.31 -5.16 22.14
CA GLU A 291 -19.80 -6.53 21.92
C GLU A 291 -20.85 -6.59 20.78
N ASP A 292 -21.74 -5.61 20.67
CA ASP A 292 -22.64 -5.50 19.52
C ASP A 292 -21.87 -5.29 18.20
N SER A 293 -20.82 -4.48 18.24
CA SER A 293 -19.95 -4.26 17.06
C SER A 293 -19.20 -5.52 16.66
N LYS A 294 -18.63 -6.28 17.61
CA LYS A 294 -18.00 -7.59 17.37
C LYS A 294 -18.97 -8.56 16.71
N ARG A 295 -20.18 -8.68 17.27
CA ARG A 295 -21.21 -9.55 16.70
C ARG A 295 -21.54 -9.21 15.24
N ARG A 296 -21.71 -7.93 14.92
CA ARG A 296 -22.01 -7.47 13.55
C ARG A 296 -20.87 -7.70 12.59
N VAL A 297 -19.62 -7.43 12.99
CA VAL A 297 -18.43 -7.74 12.17
C VAL A 297 -18.39 -9.23 11.86
N THR A 298 -18.52 -10.07 12.87
CA THR A 298 -18.52 -11.53 12.71
C THR A 298 -19.65 -11.99 11.77
N GLU A 299 -20.85 -11.41 11.89
CA GLU A 299 -21.98 -11.75 11.05
C GLU A 299 -21.79 -11.32 9.58
N CYS A 300 -21.31 -10.08 9.36
CA CYS A 300 -20.99 -9.58 8.01
C CYS A 300 -19.90 -10.38 7.31
N LEU A 301 -18.86 -10.80 8.05
CA LEU A 301 -17.73 -11.51 7.48
C LEU A 301 -17.94 -13.04 7.39
N ARG A 302 -19.01 -13.56 7.98
CA ARG A 302 -19.26 -15.03 8.01
C ARG A 302 -19.27 -15.65 6.62
N GLY A 303 -19.98 -15.05 5.66
CA GLY A 303 -20.05 -15.56 4.29
C GLY A 303 -18.70 -15.51 3.58
N VAL A 304 -17.97 -14.43 3.77
CA VAL A 304 -16.62 -14.26 3.20
C VAL A 304 -15.65 -15.26 3.82
N HIS A 305 -15.66 -15.43 5.14
CA HIS A 305 -14.81 -16.43 5.81
C HIS A 305 -15.13 -17.84 5.36
N GLN A 306 -16.43 -18.19 5.23
CA GLN A 306 -16.81 -19.51 4.75
C GLN A 306 -16.28 -19.78 3.34
N GLN A 307 -16.39 -18.82 2.43
CA GLN A 307 -15.85 -18.96 1.06
C GLN A 307 -14.32 -19.06 1.07
N ILE A 308 -13.64 -18.24 1.87
CA ILE A 308 -12.17 -18.29 2.00
C ILE A 308 -11.74 -19.62 2.63
N ASP A 309 -12.46 -20.10 3.65
CA ASP A 309 -12.16 -21.36 4.32
C ASP A 309 -12.38 -22.56 3.38
N GLU A 310 -13.41 -22.53 2.53
CA GLU A 310 -13.67 -23.58 1.54
C GLU A 310 -12.62 -23.59 0.41
N LEU A 311 -12.17 -22.43 -0.07
CA LEU A 311 -11.19 -22.30 -1.16
C LEU A 311 -9.74 -22.42 -0.69
N GLY A 312 -9.47 -22.04 0.55
CA GLY A 312 -8.11 -21.86 1.07
C GLY A 312 -7.64 -22.93 2.04
N ALA A 313 -8.46 -23.94 2.36
CA ALA A 313 -8.17 -24.93 3.40
C ALA A 313 -7.15 -26.01 3.00
N ASP A 314 -6.85 -26.14 1.71
CA ASP A 314 -5.94 -27.17 1.24
C ASP A 314 -4.50 -26.89 1.72
N PRO A 315 -3.89 -27.79 2.50
CA PRO A 315 -2.52 -27.65 2.94
C PRO A 315 -1.57 -27.82 1.74
N LEU A 316 -0.54 -26.97 1.65
CA LEU A 316 0.38 -26.95 0.51
C LEU A 316 1.83 -27.17 0.89
N VAL A 317 2.28 -26.67 2.03
CA VAL A 317 3.70 -26.67 2.36
C VAL A 317 3.95 -26.67 3.87
N HIS A 318 4.99 -27.38 4.27
CA HIS A 318 5.57 -27.27 5.61
C HIS A 318 6.72 -26.26 5.64
N THR A 319 6.88 -25.57 6.76
CA THR A 319 8.08 -24.79 7.01
C THR A 319 8.83 -25.32 8.24
N ALA A 320 10.11 -25.63 8.06
CA ALA A 320 10.98 -26.11 9.13
C ALA A 320 11.51 -24.98 10.02
N VAL A 321 11.36 -23.72 9.58
CA VAL A 321 11.84 -22.51 10.28
C VAL A 321 10.76 -21.46 10.30
N PRO A 322 10.73 -20.56 11.30
CA PRO A 322 9.83 -19.41 11.24
C PRO A 322 10.16 -18.51 10.02
N LEU A 323 9.13 -18.07 9.28
CA LEU A 323 9.30 -17.16 8.14
C LEU A 323 9.07 -15.71 8.58
N GLN A 324 10.06 -14.86 8.37
CA GLN A 324 10.00 -13.46 8.78
C GLN A 324 9.29 -12.62 7.74
N GLY A 325 8.03 -12.24 8.00
CA GLY A 325 7.21 -11.41 7.12
C GLY A 325 6.80 -10.06 7.72
N VAL A 326 7.32 -9.71 8.91
CA VAL A 326 7.00 -8.43 9.56
C VAL A 326 7.46 -7.25 8.70
N GLY A 327 6.55 -6.35 8.34
CA GLY A 327 6.78 -5.28 7.40
C GLY A 327 7.97 -4.36 7.74
N SER A 328 8.18 -4.03 9.01
CA SER A 328 9.32 -3.22 9.44
C SER A 328 10.67 -3.91 9.22
N ILE A 329 10.71 -5.23 9.22
CA ILE A 329 11.93 -6.01 8.99
C ILE A 329 12.17 -6.17 7.49
N ILE A 330 11.18 -6.69 6.75
CA ILE A 330 11.34 -6.98 5.31
C ILE A 330 11.59 -5.74 4.47
N ARG A 331 11.23 -4.54 4.97
CA ARG A 331 11.43 -3.25 4.29
C ARG A 331 12.75 -2.57 4.61
N SER A 332 13.60 -3.17 5.40
CA SER A 332 14.85 -2.54 5.86
C SER A 332 16.05 -3.48 5.94
N GLN A 333 15.82 -4.79 5.96
CA GLN A 333 16.85 -5.82 6.17
C GLN A 333 16.53 -7.06 5.34
N GLU A 334 17.52 -7.95 5.24
CA GLU A 334 17.34 -9.29 4.70
C GLU A 334 16.33 -10.09 5.53
N SER A 335 15.45 -10.81 4.86
CA SER A 335 14.54 -11.75 5.51
C SER A 335 14.57 -13.11 4.80
N ASN A 336 14.41 -14.18 5.57
CA ASN A 336 14.38 -15.52 5.01
C ASN A 336 13.17 -15.75 4.11
N LEU A 337 12.02 -15.14 4.40
CA LEU A 337 10.85 -15.14 3.52
C LEU A 337 11.17 -14.42 2.20
N GLY A 338 11.78 -13.24 2.27
CA GLY A 338 12.20 -12.49 1.08
C GLY A 338 13.21 -13.25 0.22
N ASN A 339 14.20 -13.90 0.87
CA ASN A 339 15.15 -14.77 0.19
C ASN A 339 14.44 -15.92 -0.55
N MET A 340 13.52 -16.61 0.12
CA MET A 340 12.74 -17.70 -0.48
C MET A 340 11.99 -17.26 -1.74
N LEU A 341 11.30 -16.14 -1.67
CA LEU A 341 10.54 -15.61 -2.81
C LEU A 341 11.46 -15.20 -3.97
N ALA A 342 12.59 -14.55 -3.67
CA ALA A 342 13.55 -14.15 -4.68
C ALA A 342 14.27 -15.35 -5.32
N ASP A 343 14.58 -16.40 -4.54
CA ASP A 343 15.14 -17.65 -5.05
C ASP A 343 14.18 -18.38 -5.98
N MET A 344 12.91 -18.43 -5.61
CA MET A 344 11.84 -18.99 -6.45
C MET A 344 11.76 -18.29 -7.81
N VAL A 345 11.68 -16.95 -7.80
CA VAL A 345 11.59 -16.14 -9.02
C VAL A 345 12.83 -16.35 -9.89
N ARG A 346 14.02 -16.26 -9.30
CA ARG A 346 15.28 -16.46 -10.02
C ARG A 346 15.37 -17.84 -10.66
N ALA A 347 15.06 -18.88 -9.90
CA ALA A 347 15.18 -20.26 -10.35
C ALA A 347 14.14 -20.60 -11.43
N PHE A 348 12.91 -20.11 -11.33
CA PHE A 348 11.88 -20.34 -12.32
C PHE A 348 12.28 -19.79 -13.70
N TYR A 349 12.69 -18.51 -13.75
CA TYR A 349 13.03 -17.84 -15.00
C TYR A 349 14.47 -18.13 -15.49
N ASP A 350 15.30 -18.82 -14.69
CA ASP A 350 16.70 -19.15 -15.01
C ASP A 350 17.54 -17.92 -15.35
N VAL A 351 17.47 -16.93 -14.48
CA VAL A 351 18.10 -15.63 -14.67
C VAL A 351 19.27 -15.41 -13.69
N ASP A 352 20.08 -14.37 -13.96
CA ASP A 352 21.18 -14.01 -13.07
C ASP A 352 20.68 -13.53 -11.71
N ILE A 353 19.58 -12.75 -11.69
CA ILE A 353 19.09 -12.06 -10.50
C ILE A 353 17.57 -12.16 -10.42
N GLY A 354 17.05 -12.51 -9.25
CA GLY A 354 15.64 -12.40 -8.90
C GLY A 354 15.44 -11.24 -7.92
N LEU A 355 14.48 -10.35 -8.19
CA LEU A 355 14.14 -9.22 -7.33
C LEU A 355 12.68 -9.34 -6.87
N VAL A 356 12.47 -9.10 -5.58
CA VAL A 356 11.13 -8.99 -4.98
C VAL A 356 11.09 -7.70 -4.16
N ASN A 357 10.20 -6.77 -4.53
CA ASN A 357 10.00 -5.57 -3.71
C ASN A 357 9.23 -5.92 -2.44
N SER A 358 9.68 -5.42 -1.32
CA SER A 358 9.07 -5.74 -0.01
C SER A 358 7.62 -5.24 0.10
N GLY A 359 7.22 -4.28 -0.75
CA GLY A 359 5.85 -3.81 -0.86
C GLY A 359 4.87 -4.87 -1.34
N SER A 360 5.32 -5.89 -2.08
CA SER A 360 4.45 -7.00 -2.51
C SER A 360 4.18 -8.03 -1.39
N ILE A 361 5.01 -8.06 -0.33
CA ILE A 361 4.86 -9.00 0.79
C ILE A 361 3.98 -8.36 1.87
N ARG A 362 2.81 -8.96 2.16
CA ARG A 362 1.74 -8.33 2.97
C ARG A 362 1.31 -9.09 4.22
N CYS A 363 1.89 -10.24 4.53
CA CYS A 363 1.48 -11.03 5.71
C CYS A 363 1.76 -10.36 7.06
N ASP A 364 2.62 -9.38 7.13
CA ASP A 364 3.00 -8.55 8.30
C ASP A 364 3.07 -9.32 9.65
N LYS A 365 3.56 -10.55 9.60
CA LYS A 365 3.71 -11.43 10.76
C LYS A 365 4.88 -12.38 10.59
N VAL A 366 5.34 -12.94 11.70
CA VAL A 366 6.21 -14.13 11.66
C VAL A 366 5.33 -15.36 11.53
N ILE A 367 5.45 -16.07 10.40
CA ILE A 367 4.78 -17.34 10.17
C ILE A 367 5.57 -18.41 10.93
N GLN A 368 4.92 -19.08 11.87
CA GLN A 368 5.57 -20.04 12.75
C GLN A 368 5.94 -21.34 12.02
N THR A 369 6.91 -22.08 12.56
CA THR A 369 7.26 -23.41 12.03
C THR A 369 6.07 -24.36 12.11
N THR A 370 5.95 -25.22 11.10
CA THR A 370 4.92 -26.27 11.03
C THR A 370 5.47 -27.65 11.40
N LEU A 371 6.73 -27.73 11.85
CA LEU A 371 7.42 -28.96 12.24
C LEU A 371 7.96 -28.85 13.66
N GLY A 372 7.86 -29.94 14.44
CA GLY A 372 8.38 -30.00 15.82
C GLY A 372 7.29 -30.09 16.88
N ALA A 373 7.69 -29.94 18.17
CA ALA A 373 6.79 -30.11 19.30
C ALA A 373 5.75 -28.98 19.43
N ASP A 374 6.10 -27.78 18.98
CA ASP A 374 5.26 -26.56 19.00
C ASP A 374 4.76 -26.22 17.59
N ALA A 375 4.64 -27.21 16.71
CA ALA A 375 4.31 -27.02 15.31
C ALA A 375 2.88 -26.50 15.10
N SER A 376 2.74 -25.50 14.22
CA SER A 376 1.44 -25.15 13.64
C SER A 376 1.02 -26.14 12.54
N SER A 377 -0.20 -26.02 12.02
CA SER A 377 -0.63 -26.78 10.85
C SER A 377 0.20 -26.37 9.63
N PRO A 378 0.29 -27.24 8.59
CA PRO A 378 0.89 -26.86 7.30
C PRO A 378 0.27 -25.56 6.77
N LEU A 379 1.08 -24.77 6.02
CA LEU A 379 0.55 -23.58 5.36
C LEU A 379 -0.40 -23.97 4.25
N THR A 380 -1.49 -23.24 4.17
CA THR A 380 -2.57 -23.45 3.20
C THR A 380 -2.46 -22.50 2.02
N VAL A 381 -3.25 -22.70 0.98
CA VAL A 381 -3.41 -21.77 -0.14
C VAL A 381 -3.69 -20.34 0.36
N ARG A 382 -4.55 -20.22 1.37
CA ARG A 382 -4.91 -18.94 1.99
C ARG A 382 -3.69 -18.22 2.59
N ASP A 383 -2.86 -18.96 3.36
CA ASP A 383 -1.67 -18.38 3.98
C ASP A 383 -0.68 -17.85 2.95
N LEU A 384 -0.56 -18.54 1.81
CA LEU A 384 0.32 -18.14 0.72
C LEU A 384 -0.21 -16.92 -0.06
N ILE A 385 -1.52 -16.85 -0.29
CA ILE A 385 -2.15 -15.66 -0.87
C ILE A 385 -1.99 -14.45 0.06
N GLU A 386 -2.05 -14.65 1.38
CA GLU A 386 -1.81 -13.57 2.35
C GLU A 386 -0.36 -13.03 2.26
N ILE A 387 0.60 -13.85 1.87
CA ILE A 387 1.99 -13.40 1.63
C ILE A 387 2.05 -12.48 0.40
N LEU A 388 1.47 -12.88 -0.73
CA LEU A 388 1.52 -12.16 -2.02
C LEU A 388 0.09 -11.95 -2.57
N PRO A 389 -0.67 -10.98 -2.07
CA PRO A 389 -2.09 -10.84 -2.42
C PRO A 389 -2.37 -10.07 -3.71
N PHE A 390 -1.36 -9.42 -4.32
CA PHE A 390 -1.58 -8.51 -5.45
C PHE A 390 -1.59 -9.20 -6.81
N ASP A 391 -1.06 -10.41 -6.92
CA ASP A 391 -1.01 -11.18 -8.16
C ASP A 391 -0.29 -10.40 -9.30
N ASN A 392 0.85 -9.77 -8.96
CA ASN A 392 1.63 -8.99 -9.91
C ASN A 392 2.37 -9.89 -10.90
N THR A 393 2.32 -9.56 -12.19
CA THR A 393 3.03 -10.33 -13.22
C THR A 393 4.54 -10.17 -13.08
N ILE A 394 5.28 -11.26 -13.22
CA ILE A 394 6.74 -11.26 -13.27
C ILE A 394 7.20 -11.08 -14.72
N VAL A 395 8.09 -10.15 -14.93
CA VAL A 395 8.77 -9.90 -16.21
C VAL A 395 10.26 -10.14 -16.10
N VAL A 396 10.93 -10.37 -17.22
CA VAL A 396 12.39 -10.50 -17.28
C VAL A 396 12.95 -9.41 -18.16
N LYS A 397 13.90 -8.64 -17.63
CA LYS A 397 14.62 -7.61 -18.37
C LYS A 397 16.12 -7.91 -18.44
N ARG A 398 16.74 -7.42 -19.50
CA ARG A 398 18.20 -7.35 -19.62
C ARG A 398 18.66 -5.96 -19.21
N VAL A 399 19.49 -5.89 -18.17
CA VAL A 399 19.99 -4.64 -17.60
C VAL A 399 21.50 -4.64 -17.52
N THR A 400 22.11 -3.47 -17.44
CA THR A 400 23.56 -3.34 -17.16
C THR A 400 23.81 -3.31 -15.66
N GLY A 401 25.05 -3.56 -15.24
CA GLY A 401 25.46 -3.39 -13.85
C GLY A 401 25.23 -1.98 -13.32
N ASP A 402 25.37 -0.95 -14.16
CA ASP A 402 25.06 0.45 -13.80
C ASP A 402 23.57 0.67 -13.51
N VAL A 403 22.69 0.10 -14.33
CA VAL A 403 21.23 0.14 -14.09
C VAL A 403 20.89 -0.54 -12.76
N LEU A 404 21.48 -1.70 -12.49
CA LEU A 404 21.29 -2.42 -11.24
C LEU A 404 21.75 -1.61 -10.02
N LEU A 405 22.92 -0.95 -10.10
CA LEU A 405 23.40 -0.09 -9.01
C LEU A 405 22.43 1.05 -8.71
N ARG A 406 21.86 1.68 -9.74
CA ARG A 406 20.83 2.73 -9.57
C ARG A 406 19.56 2.18 -8.93
N ALA A 407 19.14 0.97 -9.29
CA ALA A 407 18.00 0.31 -8.67
C ALA A 407 18.27 0.02 -7.17
N LEU A 408 19.47 -0.45 -6.83
CA LEU A 408 19.85 -0.71 -5.45
C LEU A 408 19.93 0.59 -4.63
N GLU A 409 20.44 1.68 -5.17
CA GLU A 409 20.39 2.99 -4.49
C GLU A 409 18.96 3.45 -4.24
N ASN A 410 18.04 3.22 -5.19
CA ASN A 410 16.62 3.50 -4.98
C ASN A 410 16.01 2.60 -3.89
N SER A 411 16.38 1.32 -3.85
CA SER A 411 15.97 0.38 -2.78
C SER A 411 16.37 0.88 -1.40
N PHE A 412 17.54 1.48 -1.27
CA PHE A 412 18.06 2.05 -0.04
C PHE A 412 17.76 3.55 0.13
N SER A 413 16.80 4.08 -0.61
CA SER A 413 16.29 5.44 -0.43
C SER A 413 15.26 5.50 0.70
N ASN A 414 14.82 6.71 1.09
CA ASN A 414 13.87 6.94 2.17
C ASN A 414 14.27 6.38 3.56
N ALA A 415 13.30 6.23 4.43
CA ALA A 415 13.48 6.06 5.87
C ALA A 415 13.37 4.61 6.35
N HIS A 416 13.82 3.62 5.62
CA HIS A 416 13.80 2.20 6.05
C HIS A 416 12.40 1.54 6.14
N THR A 417 11.37 2.11 5.55
CA THR A 417 9.99 1.62 5.76
C THR A 417 9.17 1.55 4.49
N ASP A 418 9.78 1.92 3.38
CA ASP A 418 9.11 1.99 2.09
C ASP A 418 9.06 0.60 1.41
N GLY A 419 7.96 0.30 0.74
CA GLY A 419 7.75 -0.93 -0.02
C GLY A 419 8.73 -1.16 -1.17
N ARG A 420 9.46 -0.11 -1.58
CA ARG A 420 10.50 -0.21 -2.60
C ARG A 420 11.74 -1.01 -2.20
N PHE A 421 11.99 -1.22 -0.90
CA PHE A 421 13.14 -2.02 -0.46
C PHE A 421 13.11 -3.42 -1.10
N LEU A 422 14.23 -3.84 -1.70
CA LEU A 422 14.33 -5.10 -2.43
C LEU A 422 14.88 -6.23 -1.57
N GLN A 423 14.23 -7.37 -1.65
CA GLN A 423 14.77 -8.67 -1.33
C GLN A 423 15.27 -9.29 -2.63
N TYR A 424 16.40 -10.00 -2.64
CA TYR A 424 16.98 -10.46 -3.89
C TYR A 424 17.71 -11.79 -3.80
N SER A 425 17.82 -12.46 -4.94
CA SER A 425 18.62 -13.66 -5.18
C SER A 425 19.66 -13.38 -6.26
N GLY A 426 20.85 -13.95 -6.11
CA GLY A 426 21.94 -13.76 -7.06
C GLY A 426 22.80 -12.54 -6.80
N LEU A 427 22.58 -11.84 -5.68
CA LEU A 427 23.34 -10.67 -5.26
C LEU A 427 23.78 -10.76 -3.80
N ARG A 428 24.91 -10.11 -3.51
CA ARG A 428 25.31 -9.72 -2.17
C ARG A 428 25.64 -8.22 -2.18
N VAL A 429 25.01 -7.48 -1.28
CA VAL A 429 25.08 -6.01 -1.22
C VAL A 429 25.53 -5.57 0.17
N VAL A 430 26.45 -4.63 0.22
CA VAL A 430 26.86 -3.93 1.43
C VAL A 430 26.41 -2.49 1.31
N ALA A 431 25.59 -2.03 2.24
CA ALA A 431 25.05 -0.67 2.25
C ALA A 431 25.29 0.01 3.61
N ASP A 432 25.25 1.34 3.63
CA ASP A 432 25.39 2.15 4.83
C ASP A 432 24.27 3.20 4.88
N TRP A 433 23.34 2.99 5.78
CA TRP A 433 22.20 3.87 6.00
C TRP A 433 22.57 5.26 6.53
N SER A 434 23.74 5.42 7.15
CA SER A 434 24.21 6.72 7.65
C SER A 434 24.66 7.67 6.55
N ARG A 435 24.85 7.14 5.33
CA ARG A 435 25.29 7.94 4.19
C ARG A 435 24.12 8.69 3.53
N ARG A 436 24.48 9.71 2.77
CA ARG A 436 23.51 10.44 1.95
C ARG A 436 22.81 9.52 0.97
N GLU A 437 21.51 9.71 0.82
CA GLU A 437 20.70 9.03 -0.20
C GLU A 437 21.31 9.17 -1.59
N GLY A 438 21.23 8.10 -2.38
CA GLY A 438 21.92 7.98 -3.67
C GLY A 438 23.43 7.70 -3.57
N SER A 439 23.94 7.38 -2.37
CA SER A 439 25.34 7.04 -2.13
C SER A 439 25.48 6.04 -0.97
N ARG A 440 24.43 5.25 -0.71
CA ARG A 440 24.35 4.29 0.40
C ARG A 440 24.94 2.93 0.05
N ILE A 441 24.96 2.56 -1.22
CA ILE A 441 25.55 1.30 -1.68
C ILE A 441 27.08 1.40 -1.67
N LEU A 442 27.72 0.49 -0.92
CA LEU A 442 29.17 0.44 -0.79
C LEU A 442 29.79 -0.61 -1.72
N GLU A 443 29.19 -1.79 -1.77
CA GLU A 443 29.66 -2.92 -2.57
C GLU A 443 28.48 -3.74 -3.07
N VAL A 444 28.57 -4.20 -4.31
CA VAL A 444 27.64 -5.14 -4.92
C VAL A 444 28.40 -6.25 -5.58
N TRP A 445 27.97 -7.48 -5.31
CA TRP A 445 28.55 -8.68 -5.86
C TRP A 445 27.46 -9.52 -6.52
N GLN A 446 27.67 -9.90 -7.79
CA GLN A 446 26.89 -10.94 -8.44
C GLN A 446 27.36 -12.30 -7.90
N CYS A 447 26.41 -13.13 -7.50
CA CYS A 447 26.64 -14.49 -6.99
C CYS A 447 26.01 -15.49 -7.97
N PRO A 448 26.77 -15.98 -8.98
CA PRO A 448 26.24 -16.91 -9.96
C PRO A 448 25.79 -18.22 -9.31
N GLN A 449 24.75 -18.83 -9.84
CA GLN A 449 24.22 -20.08 -9.30
C GLN A 449 25.21 -21.23 -9.47
N GLY A 450 25.43 -22.01 -8.41
CA GLY A 450 26.27 -23.21 -8.44
C GLY A 450 27.77 -22.96 -8.44
N THR A 451 28.24 -21.73 -8.27
CA THR A 451 29.67 -21.40 -8.13
C THR A 451 29.92 -20.57 -6.87
N GLN A 452 31.19 -20.56 -6.40
CA GLN A 452 31.63 -19.67 -5.33
C GLN A 452 32.30 -18.39 -5.89
N ASP A 453 32.31 -18.22 -7.20
CA ASP A 453 33.00 -17.13 -7.86
C ASP A 453 32.11 -15.88 -7.89
N GLU A 454 32.20 -15.08 -6.84
CA GLU A 454 31.49 -13.78 -6.79
C GLU A 454 32.16 -12.77 -7.73
N LYS A 455 31.36 -12.04 -8.50
CA LYS A 455 31.84 -11.01 -9.42
C LYS A 455 31.38 -9.65 -8.93
N ARG A 456 32.32 -8.77 -8.61
CA ARG A 456 31.98 -7.41 -8.17
C ARG A 456 31.44 -6.57 -9.33
N ILE A 457 30.37 -5.84 -9.07
CA ILE A 457 29.75 -4.88 -9.99
C ILE A 457 30.22 -3.47 -9.60
N TYR A 458 30.63 -2.69 -10.60
CA TYR A 458 31.16 -1.34 -10.41
C TYR A 458 30.27 -0.30 -11.11
N PRO A 459 30.34 0.98 -10.68
CA PRO A 459 29.70 2.08 -11.43
C PRO A 459 30.23 2.13 -12.87
N GLY A 460 29.31 2.26 -13.83
CA GLY A 460 29.63 2.23 -15.25
C GLY A 460 29.86 0.82 -15.82
N ASP A 461 29.52 -0.24 -15.09
CA ASP A 461 29.61 -1.62 -15.59
C ASP A 461 28.49 -1.87 -16.62
N GLU A 462 28.90 -2.06 -17.87
CA GLU A 462 28.02 -2.35 -19.01
C GLU A 462 27.75 -3.86 -19.17
N HIS A 463 28.22 -4.70 -18.26
CA HIS A 463 27.95 -6.13 -18.31
C HIS A 463 26.43 -6.38 -18.24
N ALA A 464 25.94 -7.12 -19.23
CA ALA A 464 24.51 -7.44 -19.33
C ALA A 464 24.13 -8.54 -18.34
N LEU A 465 23.11 -8.30 -17.55
CA LEU A 465 22.53 -9.18 -16.56
C LEU A 465 21.06 -9.42 -16.88
N THR A 466 20.59 -10.64 -16.71
CA THR A 466 19.16 -10.97 -16.78
C THR A 466 18.53 -10.86 -15.41
N VAL A 467 17.44 -10.10 -15.31
CA VAL A 467 16.79 -9.80 -14.03
C VAL A 467 15.30 -10.07 -14.12
N ALA A 468 14.78 -10.94 -13.26
CA ALA A 468 13.36 -11.18 -13.10
C ALA A 468 12.81 -10.34 -11.95
N MET A 469 11.68 -9.67 -12.17
CA MET A 469 11.04 -8.77 -11.21
C MET A 469 9.56 -8.61 -11.53
N VAL A 470 8.77 -8.09 -10.60
CA VAL A 470 7.38 -7.74 -10.90
C VAL A 470 7.31 -6.58 -11.91
N ALA A 471 6.31 -6.61 -12.81
CA ALA A 471 6.08 -5.58 -13.83
C ALA A 471 6.02 -4.17 -13.22
N PHE A 472 5.42 -4.04 -12.05
CA PHE A 472 5.35 -2.80 -11.29
C PHE A 472 6.68 -2.06 -11.20
N ILE A 473 7.74 -2.69 -10.68
CA ILE A 473 9.04 -2.02 -10.59
C ILE A 473 9.76 -1.97 -11.95
N ALA A 474 9.48 -2.91 -12.85
CA ALA A 474 10.04 -2.93 -14.19
C ALA A 474 9.57 -1.76 -15.06
N ASP A 475 8.38 -1.22 -14.79
CA ASP A 475 7.79 -0.06 -15.47
C ASP A 475 8.20 1.28 -14.83
N GLY A 476 9.00 1.21 -13.77
CA GLY A 476 9.62 2.39 -13.17
C GLY A 476 8.89 2.91 -11.93
N PHE A 477 7.88 2.19 -11.45
CA PHE A 477 7.16 2.59 -10.25
C PHE A 477 8.03 2.43 -8.98
N ASP A 478 7.60 3.01 -7.90
CA ASP A 478 8.39 3.13 -6.67
C ASP A 478 9.79 3.73 -6.89
N GLY A 479 9.94 4.61 -7.89
CA GLY A 479 11.20 5.27 -8.21
C GLY A 479 12.18 4.42 -9.04
N TYR A 480 11.78 3.24 -9.51
CA TYR A 480 12.60 2.34 -10.33
C TYR A 480 12.70 2.75 -11.80
N VAL A 481 12.66 4.05 -12.10
CA VAL A 481 12.75 4.60 -13.46
C VAL A 481 13.97 4.10 -14.26
N CYS A 482 14.99 3.60 -13.58
CA CYS A 482 16.16 3.02 -14.23
C CYS A 482 15.86 1.73 -15.01
N PHE A 483 14.76 1.03 -14.72
CA PHE A 483 14.33 -0.16 -15.45
C PHE A 483 13.47 0.15 -16.67
N GLN A 484 12.96 1.36 -16.77
CA GLN A 484 12.26 1.81 -17.99
C GLN A 484 13.20 1.75 -19.21
N ASN A 485 12.65 1.43 -20.36
CA ASN A 485 13.39 1.35 -21.64
C ASN A 485 14.53 0.28 -21.66
N GLN A 486 14.61 -0.62 -20.68
CA GLN A 486 15.48 -1.78 -20.75
C GLN A 486 14.85 -2.87 -21.64
N GLU A 487 15.69 -3.67 -22.31
CA GLU A 487 15.22 -4.78 -23.15
C GLU A 487 14.39 -5.77 -22.33
N THR A 488 13.16 -6.02 -22.75
CA THR A 488 12.27 -7.00 -22.13
C THR A 488 12.44 -8.35 -22.81
N LEU A 489 12.81 -9.37 -22.04
CA LEU A 489 13.00 -10.75 -22.49
C LEU A 489 11.76 -11.61 -22.28
N VAL A 490 11.01 -11.36 -21.18
CA VAL A 490 9.70 -11.94 -20.91
C VAL A 490 8.78 -10.78 -20.58
N SER A 491 7.74 -10.62 -21.39
CA SER A 491 6.71 -9.58 -21.22
C SER A 491 5.64 -10.00 -20.22
N GLU A 492 4.78 -9.09 -19.81
CA GLU A 492 3.65 -9.34 -18.93
C GLU A 492 2.71 -10.42 -19.48
N ASP A 493 2.44 -10.41 -20.78
CA ASP A 493 1.56 -11.39 -21.42
C ASP A 493 2.09 -12.84 -21.37
N ALA A 494 3.42 -12.98 -21.19
CA ALA A 494 4.09 -14.29 -21.14
C ALA A 494 4.56 -14.67 -19.72
N GLY A 495 4.40 -13.77 -18.74
CA GLY A 495 4.83 -13.95 -17.36
C GLY A 495 3.76 -14.64 -16.50
N PHE A 496 4.21 -15.40 -15.50
CA PHE A 496 3.34 -15.82 -14.39
C PHE A 496 3.21 -14.70 -13.37
N THR A 497 2.08 -14.65 -12.67
CA THR A 497 1.98 -13.75 -11.54
C THR A 497 2.76 -14.30 -10.33
N ASP A 498 3.18 -13.43 -9.44
CA ASP A 498 3.94 -13.80 -8.22
C ASP A 498 3.15 -14.79 -7.34
N THR A 499 1.83 -14.60 -7.20
CA THR A 499 0.93 -15.51 -6.48
C THR A 499 0.82 -16.86 -7.19
N GLN A 500 0.58 -16.89 -8.51
CA GLN A 500 0.52 -18.13 -9.29
C GLN A 500 1.84 -18.89 -9.23
N LEU A 501 2.96 -18.15 -9.35
CA LEU A 501 4.29 -18.74 -9.27
C LEU A 501 4.52 -19.41 -7.91
N LEU A 502 4.17 -18.76 -6.81
CA LEU A 502 4.29 -19.30 -5.46
C LEU A 502 3.43 -20.55 -5.28
N LEU A 503 2.14 -20.46 -5.60
CA LEU A 503 1.19 -21.57 -5.42
C LEU A 503 1.57 -22.80 -6.26
N ARG A 504 1.88 -22.62 -7.56
CA ARG A 504 2.26 -23.72 -8.45
C ARG A 504 3.63 -24.32 -8.09
N THR A 505 4.59 -23.51 -7.68
CA THR A 505 5.89 -24.01 -7.19
C THR A 505 5.71 -24.95 -6.00
N LEU A 506 4.76 -24.67 -5.13
CA LEU A 506 4.46 -25.49 -3.96
C LEU A 506 3.45 -26.64 -4.26
N GLY A 507 3.10 -26.83 -5.52
CA GLY A 507 2.31 -27.99 -5.97
C GLY A 507 0.80 -27.75 -6.12
N TYR A 508 0.34 -26.50 -5.91
CA TYR A 508 -1.05 -26.17 -6.19
C TYR A 508 -1.32 -26.27 -7.68
N ARG A 509 -2.33 -27.04 -8.05
CA ARG A 509 -2.82 -27.13 -9.43
C ARG A 509 -4.18 -26.45 -9.48
N TYR A 510 -4.30 -25.41 -10.30
CA TYR A 510 -5.61 -24.87 -10.63
C TYR A 510 -6.40 -25.95 -11.37
N GLY A 511 -7.38 -26.56 -10.71
CA GLY A 511 -8.36 -27.37 -11.41
C GLY A 511 -9.34 -26.43 -12.09
N ASP A 512 -9.56 -26.59 -13.40
CA ASP A 512 -10.75 -26.05 -14.02
C ASP A 512 -11.96 -26.66 -13.32
N VAL A 513 -12.68 -25.84 -12.56
CA VAL A 513 -13.95 -26.25 -11.96
C VAL A 513 -14.96 -26.11 -13.08
N ASN A 514 -15.51 -27.22 -13.55
CA ASN A 514 -16.65 -27.19 -14.49
C ASN A 514 -17.86 -26.54 -13.80
N GLN A 515 -18.87 -26.18 -14.59
CA GLN A 515 -20.11 -25.54 -14.09
C GLN A 515 -20.89 -26.43 -13.07
N GLU A 516 -20.45 -27.66 -12.81
CA GLU A 516 -21.04 -28.63 -11.88
C GLU A 516 -20.19 -28.85 -10.61
N GLY A 517 -19.04 -28.13 -10.47
CA GLY A 517 -18.20 -28.18 -9.27
C GLY A 517 -17.18 -29.33 -9.21
N ASP A 518 -17.07 -30.15 -10.26
CA ASP A 518 -16.08 -31.22 -10.33
C ASP A 518 -14.74 -30.72 -10.89
N ARG A 519 -13.62 -31.09 -10.24
CA ARG A 519 -12.27 -30.80 -10.71
C ARG A 519 -12.01 -31.57 -12.01
N VAL A 520 -11.96 -30.87 -13.12
CA VAL A 520 -11.61 -31.44 -14.43
C VAL A 520 -10.11 -31.25 -14.66
N ASN A 521 -9.38 -32.32 -14.68
CA ASN A 521 -7.98 -32.34 -15.12
C ASN A 521 -7.95 -32.27 -16.67
N ASN A 522 -8.16 -31.10 -17.25
CA ASN A 522 -7.99 -30.85 -18.68
C ASN A 522 -6.57 -30.34 -18.98
N MET A 523 -5.56 -31.16 -18.72
CA MET A 523 -4.27 -30.99 -19.39
C MET A 523 -4.19 -32.17 -20.40
N GLU A 524 -4.21 -31.83 -21.68
CA GLU A 524 -3.82 -32.79 -22.72
C GLU A 524 -2.33 -33.10 -22.51
N GLU A 525 -2.03 -34.34 -22.12
CA GLU A 525 -0.67 -34.87 -22.05
C GLU A 525 -0.05 -34.80 -23.45
N GLY A 526 0.99 -33.94 -23.63
CA GLY A 526 1.78 -33.92 -24.86
C GLY A 526 2.07 -32.55 -25.46
N ASP A 527 1.74 -31.44 -24.80
CA ASP A 527 2.15 -30.10 -25.24
C ASP A 527 3.58 -29.78 -24.70
N GLU A 528 4.55 -29.55 -25.61
CA GLU A 528 5.94 -29.22 -25.25
C GLU A 528 6.04 -28.00 -24.30
N GLY A 529 5.08 -27.07 -24.35
CA GLY A 529 4.97 -25.91 -23.46
C GLY A 529 4.69 -26.31 -22.02
N VAL A 530 3.81 -27.31 -21.80
CA VAL A 530 3.43 -27.81 -20.46
C VAL A 530 4.61 -28.53 -19.80
N GLU A 531 5.36 -29.35 -20.55
CA GLU A 531 6.55 -30.04 -20.02
C GLU A 531 7.65 -29.05 -19.60
N LEU A 532 7.84 -27.97 -20.35
CA LEU A 532 8.82 -26.92 -20.03
C LEU A 532 8.45 -26.18 -18.76
N ASP A 533 7.18 -25.82 -18.58
CA ASP A 533 6.73 -25.13 -17.38
C ASP A 533 6.81 -26.03 -16.13
N GLU A 534 6.47 -27.30 -16.23
CA GLU A 534 6.66 -28.26 -15.12
C GLU A 534 8.14 -28.39 -14.70
N LEU A 535 9.05 -28.36 -15.65
CA LEU A 535 10.50 -28.33 -15.37
C LEU A 535 10.93 -27.04 -14.64
N ARG A 536 10.39 -25.89 -15.05
CA ARG A 536 10.64 -24.58 -14.41
C ARG A 536 10.10 -24.57 -12.98
N PHE A 537 8.87 -25.05 -12.74
CA PHE A 537 8.29 -25.15 -11.40
C PHE A 537 9.07 -26.12 -10.51
N LYS A 538 9.52 -27.24 -11.07
CA LYS A 538 10.39 -28.17 -10.34
C LYS A 538 11.69 -27.48 -9.91
N ARG A 539 12.35 -26.76 -10.82
CA ARG A 539 13.60 -26.03 -10.50
C ARG A 539 13.37 -24.97 -9.43
N ALA A 540 12.27 -24.22 -9.49
CA ALA A 540 11.88 -23.24 -8.47
C ALA A 540 11.66 -23.92 -7.12
N ARG A 541 10.96 -25.06 -7.09
CA ARG A 541 10.73 -25.85 -5.88
C ARG A 541 12.05 -26.36 -5.28
N ASP A 542 12.92 -26.94 -6.11
CA ASP A 542 14.23 -27.44 -5.68
C ASP A 542 15.08 -26.30 -5.05
N ALA A 543 14.93 -25.07 -5.54
CA ALA A 543 15.66 -23.92 -5.01
C ALA A 543 15.19 -23.50 -3.62
N ILE A 544 13.90 -23.65 -3.29
CA ILE A 544 13.33 -23.17 -2.02
C ILE A 544 13.11 -24.29 -0.98
N SER A 545 12.97 -25.54 -1.40
CA SER A 545 12.79 -26.69 -0.48
C SER A 545 14.11 -27.30 0.01
N GLY A 546 15.22 -27.01 -0.65
CA GLY A 546 16.55 -27.44 -0.20
C GLY A 546 16.67 -28.98 -0.15
N GLN A 547 17.30 -29.48 0.93
CA GLN A 547 17.57 -30.92 1.13
C GLN A 547 16.44 -31.67 1.87
N TYR A 548 15.33 -31.03 2.15
CA TYR A 548 14.24 -31.64 2.93
C TYR A 548 13.35 -32.51 2.04
N SER A 549 13.03 -33.71 2.54
CA SER A 549 12.04 -34.60 1.94
C SER A 549 10.63 -34.15 2.29
N ASP A 550 9.67 -34.51 1.42
CA ASP A 550 8.25 -34.25 1.67
C ASP A 550 7.77 -34.97 2.94
N ILE A 551 6.90 -34.30 3.69
CA ILE A 551 6.16 -34.88 4.82
C ILE A 551 4.68 -34.88 4.44
N ASP A 552 4.01 -36.01 4.63
CA ASP A 552 2.60 -36.21 4.27
C ASP A 552 2.27 -35.84 2.80
N GLY A 553 3.27 -35.96 1.92
CA GLY A 553 3.15 -35.59 0.50
C GLY A 553 3.26 -34.10 0.23
N LEU A 554 3.62 -33.29 1.24
CA LEU A 554 3.80 -31.86 1.11
C LEU A 554 5.29 -31.49 1.15
N PRO A 555 5.75 -30.54 0.32
CA PRO A 555 7.12 -30.06 0.35
C PRO A 555 7.43 -29.34 1.66
N ILE A 556 8.72 -29.30 2.01
CA ILE A 556 9.21 -28.60 3.20
C ILE A 556 10.12 -27.47 2.75
N VAL A 557 9.87 -26.26 3.20
CA VAL A 557 10.76 -25.10 3.00
C VAL A 557 11.53 -24.79 4.29
N ALA A 558 12.78 -24.38 4.13
CA ALA A 558 13.63 -23.99 5.26
C ALA A 558 14.57 -22.83 4.86
N PRO A 559 14.04 -21.69 4.42
CA PRO A 559 14.86 -20.56 3.99
C PRO A 559 15.65 -19.97 5.16
N ALA A 560 16.84 -19.48 4.86
CA ALA A 560 17.70 -18.80 5.83
C ALA A 560 18.06 -17.40 5.34
N THR A 561 18.49 -16.56 6.26
CA THR A 561 19.26 -15.36 5.91
C THR A 561 20.72 -15.79 5.65
N GLU A 562 21.31 -15.28 4.58
CA GLU A 562 22.62 -15.73 4.08
C GLU A 562 23.66 -14.60 4.03
N GLY A 563 23.30 -13.42 4.54
CA GLY A 563 24.14 -12.22 4.44
C GLY A 563 24.12 -11.60 3.05
N ARG A 564 22.99 -11.76 2.33
CA ARG A 564 22.81 -11.12 1.02
C ARG A 564 22.74 -9.60 1.16
N ILE A 565 22.16 -9.12 2.27
CA ILE A 565 22.01 -7.69 2.60
C ILE A 565 22.77 -7.41 3.89
N LEU A 566 23.92 -6.78 3.76
CA LEU A 566 24.72 -6.35 4.89
C LEU A 566 24.60 -4.85 5.06
N THR A 567 24.10 -4.42 6.21
CA THR A 567 23.96 -2.99 6.51
C THR A 567 24.97 -2.55 7.54
N ARG A 568 25.53 -1.35 7.35
CA ARG A 568 26.39 -0.66 8.30
C ARG A 568 25.69 0.57 8.81
N GLN A 569 25.93 0.88 10.07
CA GLN A 569 25.58 2.17 10.66
C GLN A 569 26.84 2.71 11.34
N GLY A 570 27.58 3.53 10.63
CA GLY A 570 28.94 3.92 11.01
C GLY A 570 29.90 2.71 10.98
N ASP A 571 30.63 2.47 12.08
CA ASP A 571 31.59 1.35 12.18
C ASP A 571 30.95 -0.02 12.55
N THR A 572 29.63 -0.04 12.80
CA THR A 572 28.92 -1.27 13.21
C THR A 572 28.32 -1.95 11.98
N VAL A 573 28.62 -3.25 11.80
CA VAL A 573 27.99 -4.10 10.78
C VAL A 573 26.84 -4.87 11.42
N THR A 574 25.65 -4.76 10.84
CA THR A 574 24.49 -5.58 11.21
C THR A 574 24.24 -6.61 10.10
N ILE A 575 24.20 -7.87 10.48
CA ILE A 575 23.94 -9.03 9.61
C ILE A 575 22.46 -9.39 9.76
#